data_3846fd90616ba2440101cd59198e9931
#
_entry.id   3846fd90616ba2440101cd59198e9931
#
_cell.length_a   1.000
_cell.length_b   1.000
_cell.length_c   1.000
_cell.angle_alpha   90.00
_cell.angle_beta   90.00
_cell.angle_gamma   90.00
#
_symmetry.space_group_name_H-M   'P 1'
#
loop_
_entity.id
_entity.type
_entity.pdbx_description
1 polymer ?
#
loop_
_entity_poly.entity_id
_entity_poly.type
_entity_poly.pdbx_seq_one_letter_code
_entity_poly.pdbx_strand_id
1 'polypeptide(L)'
;MANLKDIAAELGVSISTVSRALNGSSEISHSVTEEVRACAERLGYSVQARRGAAAAGSNTAGIIVPEITSDYYAQLIQLAKNALTAKGYSTIIKLTEFKTSEMVQAISFMSQIHVQCLLIIMDTEEAMNTQIVNAMRRCSSDIMLITSKYYPLHEFDCIYLDEYSGIVMGIQHLQQRGYTRIGCISDKISASRITIFKQAMKLLGMTVEPQYICVGSERGENGGYLRMKELLAMKTPPDALFCAYDQMAVGALHAMHENNLHAPEDMAIIGFDNITVSKNIEGGLTTIENPCEDMISIAVSILAKRTKNRRSAQQIALRPNLIVRSTT
;
A
#
# COMPACT_ATOMS: atom_id res chain seq x y z
N MET A 1 29.29 -21.13 -12.04
CA MET A 1 28.06 -21.92 -12.27
C MET A 1 28.04 -22.34 -13.74
N ALA A 2 27.86 -23.63 -14.01
CA ALA A 2 27.74 -24.11 -15.38
C ALA A 2 26.56 -23.51 -16.09
N ASN A 3 26.67 -23.29 -17.40
CA ASN A 3 25.65 -22.70 -18.24
C ASN A 3 25.35 -23.57 -19.48
N LEU A 4 24.35 -23.23 -20.28
CA LEU A 4 23.99 -24.01 -21.48
C LEU A 4 25.13 -24.13 -22.50
N LYS A 5 26.05 -23.16 -22.53
CA LYS A 5 27.22 -23.21 -23.44
C LYS A 5 28.21 -24.26 -23.00
N ASP A 6 28.39 -24.45 -21.68
CA ASP A 6 29.31 -25.44 -21.12
C ASP A 6 28.81 -26.86 -21.45
N ILE A 7 27.50 -27.12 -21.29
CA ILE A 7 26.88 -28.40 -21.66
C ILE A 7 26.96 -28.64 -23.17
N ALA A 8 26.69 -27.60 -23.98
CA ALA A 8 26.79 -27.69 -25.43
C ALA A 8 28.21 -28.01 -25.92
N ALA A 9 29.23 -27.38 -25.29
CA ALA A 9 30.62 -27.60 -25.61
C ALA A 9 31.09 -29.03 -25.23
N GLU A 10 30.62 -29.52 -24.07
CA GLU A 10 31.02 -30.87 -23.60
C GLU A 10 30.40 -32.00 -24.41
N LEU A 11 29.16 -31.81 -24.92
CA LEU A 11 28.46 -32.81 -25.72
C LEU A 11 28.60 -32.61 -27.24
N GLY A 12 29.27 -31.55 -27.67
CA GLY A 12 29.49 -31.28 -29.10
C GLY A 12 28.17 -30.95 -29.85
N VAL A 13 27.14 -30.44 -29.15
CA VAL A 13 25.86 -30.11 -29.74
C VAL A 13 25.61 -28.60 -29.68
N SER A 14 24.60 -28.11 -30.42
CA SER A 14 24.25 -26.69 -30.38
C SER A 14 23.58 -26.31 -29.07
N ILE A 15 23.72 -25.04 -28.64
CA ILE A 15 23.04 -24.50 -27.46
C ILE A 15 21.52 -24.66 -27.60
N SER A 16 20.98 -24.55 -28.83
CA SER A 16 19.56 -24.75 -29.11
C SER A 16 19.13 -26.20 -28.90
N THR A 17 19.99 -27.18 -29.24
CA THR A 17 19.77 -28.61 -29.01
C THR A 17 19.71 -28.90 -27.51
N VAL A 18 20.68 -28.39 -26.73
CA VAL A 18 20.68 -28.52 -25.26
C VAL A 18 19.41 -27.89 -24.65
N SER A 19 19.06 -26.70 -25.09
CA SER A 19 17.84 -26.02 -24.60
C SER A 19 16.57 -26.81 -24.90
N ARG A 20 16.42 -27.33 -26.11
CA ARG A 20 15.25 -28.15 -26.51
C ARG A 20 15.19 -29.48 -25.76
N ALA A 21 16.32 -30.17 -25.61
CA ALA A 21 16.42 -31.41 -24.85
C ALA A 21 16.02 -31.24 -23.39
N LEU A 22 16.55 -30.20 -22.72
CA LEU A 22 16.23 -29.89 -21.33
C LEU A 22 14.77 -29.43 -21.16
N ASN A 23 14.16 -28.87 -22.19
CA ASN A 23 12.75 -28.45 -22.19
C ASN A 23 11.76 -29.54 -22.66
N GLY A 24 12.27 -30.76 -22.96
CA GLY A 24 11.42 -31.88 -23.30
C GLY A 24 10.77 -31.78 -24.70
N SER A 25 11.41 -31.10 -25.64
CA SER A 25 10.94 -30.99 -27.03
C SER A 25 10.91 -32.35 -27.70
N SER A 26 9.80 -32.69 -28.36
CA SER A 26 9.65 -33.91 -29.14
C SER A 26 10.54 -33.98 -30.40
N GLU A 27 11.17 -32.85 -30.76
CA GLU A 27 12.10 -32.77 -31.88
C GLU A 27 13.50 -33.36 -31.55
N ILE A 28 13.79 -33.64 -30.30
CA ILE A 28 15.08 -34.21 -29.82
C ILE A 28 14.85 -35.67 -29.44
N SER A 29 15.72 -36.54 -29.92
CA SER A 29 15.64 -37.98 -29.61
C SER A 29 15.78 -38.24 -28.09
N HIS A 30 15.20 -39.33 -27.60
CA HIS A 30 15.25 -39.71 -26.20
C HIS A 30 16.69 -39.91 -25.74
N SER A 31 17.58 -40.51 -26.54
CA SER A 31 19.00 -40.72 -26.20
C SER A 31 19.74 -39.40 -25.98
N VAL A 32 19.59 -38.43 -26.89
CA VAL A 32 20.23 -37.12 -26.75
C VAL A 32 19.67 -36.37 -25.55
N THR A 33 18.39 -36.53 -25.25
CA THR A 33 17.77 -35.91 -24.06
C THR A 33 18.35 -36.45 -22.76
N GLU A 34 18.57 -37.76 -22.67
CA GLU A 34 19.20 -38.41 -21.49
C GLU A 34 20.67 -37.99 -21.35
N GLU A 35 21.45 -37.95 -22.43
CA GLU A 35 22.85 -37.49 -22.40
C GLU A 35 22.98 -36.06 -21.93
N VAL A 36 22.10 -35.17 -22.42
CA VAL A 36 22.06 -33.76 -22.01
C VAL A 36 21.70 -33.62 -20.53
N ARG A 37 20.77 -34.43 -20.01
CA ARG A 37 20.37 -34.42 -18.60
C ARG A 37 21.51 -34.90 -17.70
N ALA A 38 22.14 -36.02 -18.06
CA ALA A 38 23.25 -36.55 -17.29
C ALA A 38 24.46 -35.58 -17.24
N CYS A 39 24.76 -34.92 -18.37
CA CYS A 39 25.80 -33.90 -18.43
C CYS A 39 25.44 -32.67 -17.58
N ALA A 40 24.18 -32.21 -17.62
CA ALA A 40 23.70 -31.10 -16.82
C ALA A 40 23.83 -31.37 -15.32
N GLU A 41 23.47 -32.59 -14.84
CA GLU A 41 23.61 -33.01 -13.45
C GLU A 41 25.09 -33.06 -13.03
N ARG A 42 25.94 -33.62 -13.85
CA ARG A 42 27.39 -33.73 -13.57
C ARG A 42 28.07 -32.37 -13.45
N LEU A 43 27.67 -31.40 -14.28
CA LEU A 43 28.17 -30.02 -14.25
C LEU A 43 27.51 -29.16 -13.16
N GLY A 44 26.60 -29.74 -12.38
CA GLY A 44 25.83 -28.98 -11.36
C GLY A 44 24.88 -27.94 -11.98
N TYR A 45 24.48 -28.15 -13.25
CA TYR A 45 23.50 -27.31 -13.90
C TYR A 45 22.09 -27.74 -13.50
N SER A 46 21.51 -27.04 -12.55
CA SER A 46 20.16 -27.32 -12.07
C SER A 46 19.12 -26.77 -13.08
N VAL A 47 18.53 -27.66 -13.83
CA VAL A 47 17.34 -27.35 -14.68
C VAL A 47 16.16 -26.88 -13.83
N GLN A 48 16.09 -27.33 -12.58
CA GLN A 48 15.06 -26.93 -11.62
C GLN A 48 15.17 -25.46 -11.20
N ALA A 49 16.37 -24.89 -11.10
CA ALA A 49 16.54 -23.48 -10.78
C ALA A 49 16.07 -22.55 -11.92
N ARG A 50 16.07 -23.02 -13.19
CA ARG A 50 15.51 -22.27 -14.32
C ARG A 50 14.08 -22.71 -14.67
N ARG A 51 13.68 -23.95 -14.43
CA ARG A 51 12.29 -24.39 -14.57
C ARG A 51 11.38 -23.82 -13.48
N GLY A 52 11.91 -23.52 -12.30
CA GLY A 52 11.21 -22.75 -11.27
C GLY A 52 10.87 -21.33 -11.73
N ALA A 53 11.64 -20.78 -12.69
CA ALA A 53 11.43 -19.42 -13.20
C ALA A 53 10.76 -19.33 -14.58
N ALA A 54 10.72 -20.43 -15.38
CA ALA A 54 10.34 -20.28 -16.79
C ALA A 54 9.36 -21.33 -17.37
N ALA A 55 8.92 -22.34 -16.62
CA ALA A 55 8.12 -23.46 -17.20
C ALA A 55 6.86 -23.89 -16.43
N ALA A 56 6.57 -23.32 -15.31
CA ALA A 56 5.19 -23.05 -14.87
C ALA A 56 5.12 -21.53 -14.90
N GLY A 57 4.19 -20.89 -15.55
CA GLY A 57 3.94 -19.49 -15.31
C GLY A 57 3.86 -19.37 -13.78
N SER A 58 4.90 -18.84 -13.16
CA SER A 58 4.93 -18.78 -11.72
C SER A 58 3.76 -17.88 -11.35
N ASN A 59 2.68 -18.48 -10.84
CA ASN A 59 1.55 -17.73 -10.31
C ASN A 59 2.06 -16.94 -9.09
N THR A 60 3.04 -16.08 -9.32
CA THR A 60 3.65 -15.24 -8.30
C THR A 60 3.20 -13.81 -8.51
N ALA A 61 2.66 -13.23 -7.47
CA ALA A 61 2.27 -11.83 -7.41
C ALA A 61 3.23 -11.07 -6.49
N GLY A 62 3.64 -9.88 -6.89
CA GLY A 62 4.37 -8.95 -6.05
C GLY A 62 3.43 -8.00 -5.31
N ILE A 63 3.74 -7.72 -4.05
CA ILE A 63 3.08 -6.67 -3.27
C ILE A 63 4.19 -5.71 -2.82
N ILE A 64 4.10 -4.44 -3.21
CA ILE A 64 5.01 -3.38 -2.77
C ILE A 64 4.24 -2.42 -1.89
N VAL A 65 4.70 -2.20 -0.68
CA VAL A 65 4.07 -1.32 0.32
C VAL A 65 5.11 -0.49 1.05
N PRO A 66 4.75 0.64 1.66
CA PRO A 66 5.69 1.45 2.41
C PRO A 66 6.26 0.75 3.64
N GLU A 67 5.41 0.14 4.46
CA GLU A 67 5.76 -0.45 5.76
C GLU A 67 4.77 -1.54 6.19
N ILE A 68 5.06 -2.22 7.30
CA ILE A 68 4.17 -3.21 7.94
C ILE A 68 3.88 -2.88 9.41
N THR A 69 4.44 -1.81 9.92
CA THR A 69 4.28 -1.37 11.32
C THR A 69 2.97 -0.64 11.57
N SER A 70 2.39 -0.05 10.54
CA SER A 70 1.06 0.53 10.59
C SER A 70 0.00 -0.54 10.40
N ASP A 71 -1.01 -0.58 11.28
CA ASP A 71 -2.15 -1.49 11.18
C ASP A 71 -2.88 -1.37 9.84
N TYR A 72 -2.96 -0.18 9.26
CA TYR A 72 -3.55 0.06 7.96
C TYR A 72 -2.83 -0.73 6.85
N TYR A 73 -1.50 -0.60 6.75
CA TYR A 73 -0.74 -1.34 5.73
C TYR A 73 -0.71 -2.84 6.02
N ALA A 74 -0.61 -3.25 7.29
CA ALA A 74 -0.68 -4.65 7.68
C ALA A 74 -2.00 -5.29 7.26
N GLN A 75 -3.13 -4.60 7.44
CA GLN A 75 -4.45 -5.02 6.99
C GLN A 75 -4.50 -5.17 5.46
N LEU A 76 -4.03 -4.17 4.70
CA LEU A 76 -4.00 -4.24 3.24
C LEU A 76 -3.16 -5.42 2.73
N ILE A 77 -1.99 -5.65 3.32
CA ILE A 77 -1.11 -6.78 3.00
C ILE A 77 -1.85 -8.11 3.24
N GLN A 78 -2.48 -8.26 4.40
CA GLN A 78 -3.19 -9.50 4.77
C GLN A 78 -4.36 -9.78 3.81
N LEU A 79 -5.16 -8.75 3.51
CA LEU A 79 -6.27 -8.85 2.55
C LEU A 79 -5.75 -9.20 1.15
N ALA A 80 -4.72 -8.51 0.66
CA ALA A 80 -4.13 -8.75 -0.65
C ALA A 80 -3.55 -10.16 -0.77
N LYS A 81 -2.78 -10.60 0.24
CA LYS A 81 -2.25 -11.96 0.30
C LYS A 81 -3.37 -13.00 0.23
N ASN A 82 -4.42 -12.85 1.03
CA ASN A 82 -5.53 -13.80 1.05
C ASN A 82 -6.27 -13.84 -0.28
N ALA A 83 -6.58 -12.68 -0.86
CA ALA A 83 -7.28 -12.58 -2.14
C ALA A 83 -6.45 -13.14 -3.30
N LEU A 84 -5.14 -12.87 -3.34
CA LEU A 84 -4.21 -13.42 -4.34
C LEU A 84 -4.05 -14.93 -4.18
N THR A 85 -3.91 -15.43 -2.94
CA THR A 85 -3.83 -16.87 -2.66
C THR A 85 -5.10 -17.60 -3.13
N ALA A 86 -6.28 -17.02 -2.92
CA ALA A 86 -7.55 -17.57 -3.42
C ALA A 86 -7.64 -17.64 -4.96
N LYS A 87 -6.81 -16.85 -5.67
CA LYS A 87 -6.64 -16.90 -7.14
C LYS A 87 -5.47 -17.80 -7.58
N GLY A 88 -4.83 -18.51 -6.64
CA GLY A 88 -3.73 -19.42 -6.92
C GLY A 88 -2.36 -18.76 -7.03
N TYR A 89 -2.19 -17.52 -6.57
CA TYR A 89 -0.90 -16.83 -6.54
C TYR A 89 -0.13 -17.10 -5.25
N SER A 90 1.19 -17.31 -5.38
CA SER A 90 2.14 -17.11 -4.30
C SER A 90 2.53 -15.64 -4.23
N THR A 91 2.74 -15.08 -3.03
CA THR A 91 3.02 -13.65 -2.88
C THR A 91 4.43 -13.37 -2.40
N ILE A 92 5.06 -12.35 -2.96
CA ILE A 92 6.33 -11.78 -2.51
C ILE A 92 6.08 -10.33 -2.09
N ILE A 93 6.50 -9.95 -0.89
CA ILE A 93 6.30 -8.61 -0.34
C ILE A 93 7.63 -7.87 -0.32
N LYS A 94 7.63 -6.60 -0.74
CA LYS A 94 8.74 -5.66 -0.62
C LYS A 94 8.29 -4.40 0.10
N LEU A 95 9.12 -3.94 1.03
CA LEU A 95 8.91 -2.70 1.77
C LEU A 95 9.76 -1.60 1.16
N THR A 96 9.25 -0.36 1.14
CA THR A 96 9.93 0.79 0.54
C THR A 96 10.32 1.87 1.54
N GLU A 97 9.84 1.78 2.78
CA GLU A 97 10.12 2.75 3.85
C GLU A 97 9.86 4.21 3.41
N PHE A 98 8.87 4.42 2.56
CA PHE A 98 8.54 5.73 1.96
C PHE A 98 9.70 6.33 1.16
N LYS A 99 10.65 5.52 0.67
CA LYS A 99 11.82 5.97 -0.09
C LYS A 99 11.67 5.67 -1.57
N THR A 100 11.84 6.69 -2.42
CA THR A 100 11.82 6.54 -3.88
C THR A 100 12.81 5.51 -4.39
N SER A 101 14.05 5.49 -3.84
CA SER A 101 15.08 4.53 -4.24
C SER A 101 14.66 3.08 -3.99
N GLU A 102 14.06 2.81 -2.83
CA GLU A 102 13.59 1.48 -2.45
C GLU A 102 12.40 1.05 -3.35
N MET A 103 11.49 1.97 -3.67
CA MET A 103 10.39 1.71 -4.60
C MET A 103 10.92 1.29 -5.99
N VAL A 104 11.87 2.04 -6.54
CA VAL A 104 12.49 1.73 -7.85
C VAL A 104 13.21 0.37 -7.81
N GLN A 105 13.95 0.08 -6.73
CA GLN A 105 14.63 -1.21 -6.54
C GLN A 105 13.62 -2.35 -6.40
N ALA A 106 12.54 -2.16 -5.64
CA ALA A 106 11.49 -3.16 -5.45
C ALA A 106 10.80 -3.51 -6.78
N ILE A 107 10.41 -2.50 -7.59
CA ILE A 107 9.83 -2.71 -8.92
C ILE A 107 10.81 -3.45 -9.84
N SER A 108 12.08 -3.03 -9.86
CA SER A 108 13.11 -3.67 -10.68
C SER A 108 13.35 -5.11 -10.28
N PHE A 109 13.42 -5.41 -8.98
CA PHE A 109 13.54 -6.76 -8.45
C PHE A 109 12.36 -7.65 -8.87
N MET A 110 11.13 -7.16 -8.69
CA MET A 110 9.91 -7.91 -9.08
C MET A 110 9.89 -8.21 -10.58
N SER A 111 10.34 -7.26 -11.41
CA SER A 111 10.48 -7.46 -12.85
C SER A 111 11.54 -8.52 -13.19
N GLN A 112 12.70 -8.52 -12.51
CA GLN A 112 13.79 -9.50 -12.72
C GLN A 112 13.37 -10.93 -12.39
N ILE A 113 12.59 -11.12 -11.35
CA ILE A 113 12.07 -12.44 -10.95
C ILE A 113 10.78 -12.83 -11.70
N HIS A 114 10.35 -11.99 -12.66
CA HIS A 114 9.20 -12.23 -13.53
C HIS A 114 7.90 -12.53 -12.78
N VAL A 115 7.56 -11.73 -11.75
CA VAL A 115 6.22 -11.83 -11.13
C VAL A 115 5.15 -11.56 -12.19
N GLN A 116 4.05 -12.28 -12.15
CA GLN A 116 2.99 -12.17 -13.15
C GLN A 116 2.22 -10.84 -13.02
N CYS A 117 1.94 -10.45 -11.79
CA CYS A 117 1.28 -9.19 -11.50
C CYS A 117 1.88 -8.52 -10.27
N LEU A 118 1.68 -7.22 -10.17
CA LEU A 118 2.27 -6.36 -9.14
C LEU A 118 1.22 -5.42 -8.58
N LEU A 119 0.95 -5.54 -7.28
CA LEU A 119 0.15 -4.61 -6.52
C LEU A 119 1.09 -3.62 -5.82
N ILE A 120 0.98 -2.34 -6.14
CA ILE A 120 1.80 -1.28 -5.54
C ILE A 120 0.89 -0.36 -4.72
N ILE A 121 1.16 -0.28 -3.44
CA ILE A 121 0.46 0.61 -2.51
C ILE A 121 1.36 1.81 -2.25
N MET A 122 0.88 2.99 -2.58
CA MET A 122 1.63 4.25 -2.52
C MET A 122 0.76 5.32 -1.89
N ASP A 123 1.27 5.99 -0.86
CA ASP A 123 0.51 6.97 -0.09
C ASP A 123 1.11 8.37 -0.10
N THR A 124 2.31 8.53 -0.62
CA THR A 124 3.04 9.80 -0.61
C THR A 124 3.10 10.46 -1.99
N GLU A 125 3.18 11.79 -2.04
CA GLU A 125 3.35 12.53 -3.30
C GLU A 125 4.68 12.20 -3.98
N GLU A 126 5.71 11.88 -3.20
CA GLU A 126 7.04 11.50 -3.69
C GLU A 126 7.00 10.17 -4.47
N ALA A 127 6.02 9.31 -4.16
CA ALA A 127 5.86 8.02 -4.84
C ALA A 127 5.62 8.17 -6.35
N MET A 128 5.19 9.32 -6.83
CA MET A 128 4.86 9.56 -8.24
C MET A 128 5.94 10.30 -9.02
N ASN A 129 7.17 10.28 -8.54
CA ASN A 129 8.26 10.88 -9.28
C ASN A 129 8.60 10.13 -10.59
N THR A 130 9.30 10.82 -11.49
CA THR A 130 9.64 10.30 -12.82
C THR A 130 10.41 8.98 -12.78
N GLN A 131 11.23 8.74 -11.74
CA GLN A 131 12.03 7.52 -11.61
C GLN A 131 11.13 6.30 -11.35
N ILE A 132 10.13 6.44 -10.47
CA ILE A 132 9.16 5.39 -10.16
C ILE A 132 8.31 5.08 -11.40
N VAL A 133 7.78 6.12 -12.06
CA VAL A 133 6.98 5.96 -13.28
C VAL A 133 7.78 5.25 -14.39
N ASN A 134 9.04 5.62 -14.58
CA ASN A 134 9.91 4.96 -15.55
C ASN A 134 10.23 3.50 -15.16
N ALA A 135 10.36 3.18 -13.87
CA ALA A 135 10.54 1.81 -13.42
C ALA A 135 9.28 0.97 -13.69
N MET A 136 8.10 1.51 -13.42
CA MET A 136 6.82 0.85 -13.74
C MET A 136 6.65 0.61 -15.24
N ARG A 137 6.98 1.58 -16.09
CA ARG A 137 6.92 1.45 -17.57
C ARG A 137 7.83 0.34 -18.12
N ARG A 138 8.97 0.10 -17.46
CA ARG A 138 9.91 -0.97 -17.85
C ARG A 138 9.53 -2.33 -17.28
N CYS A 139 8.62 -2.37 -16.33
CA CYS A 139 8.17 -3.62 -15.72
C CYS A 139 7.27 -4.38 -16.70
N SER A 140 7.53 -5.69 -16.85
CA SER A 140 6.75 -6.56 -17.73
C SER A 140 5.48 -7.12 -17.09
N SER A 141 5.33 -6.95 -15.78
CA SER A 141 4.18 -7.43 -15.00
C SER A 141 2.96 -6.53 -15.19
N ASP A 142 1.77 -7.10 -15.04
CA ASP A 142 0.56 -6.29 -14.92
C ASP A 142 0.57 -5.54 -13.59
N ILE A 143 0.43 -4.21 -13.65
CA ILE A 143 0.51 -3.34 -12.46
C ILE A 143 -0.88 -2.83 -12.09
N MET A 144 -1.20 -2.93 -10.80
CA MET A 144 -2.32 -2.28 -10.14
C MET A 144 -1.78 -1.35 -9.05
N LEU A 145 -2.18 -0.09 -9.11
CA LEU A 145 -1.86 0.91 -8.09
C LEU A 145 -3.00 1.04 -7.09
N ILE A 146 -2.65 1.16 -5.81
CA ILE A 146 -3.56 1.62 -4.76
C ILE A 146 -2.95 2.90 -4.17
N THR A 147 -3.70 3.99 -4.20
CA THR A 147 -3.21 5.31 -3.78
C THR A 147 -4.25 6.02 -2.90
N SER A 148 -3.78 6.93 -2.06
CA SER A 148 -4.65 7.81 -1.26
C SER A 148 -5.18 9.02 -2.04
N LYS A 149 -4.68 9.22 -3.26
CA LYS A 149 -5.05 10.34 -4.12
C LYS A 149 -5.16 9.90 -5.57
N TYR A 150 -5.96 10.64 -6.34
CA TYR A 150 -5.95 10.53 -7.78
C TYR A 150 -4.60 10.98 -8.35
N TYR A 151 -4.00 10.10 -9.18
CA TYR A 151 -2.83 10.42 -9.98
C TYR A 151 -3.16 10.27 -11.47
N PRO A 152 -2.77 11.21 -12.31
CA PRO A 152 -3.08 11.18 -13.74
C PRO A 152 -2.22 10.18 -14.52
N LEU A 153 -2.01 8.98 -13.99
CA LEU A 153 -1.31 7.88 -14.65
C LEU A 153 -2.30 6.99 -15.40
N HIS A 154 -2.78 7.46 -16.54
CA HIS A 154 -3.80 6.78 -17.34
C HIS A 154 -3.32 5.47 -17.98
N GLU A 155 -2.04 5.14 -17.88
CA GLU A 155 -1.44 3.91 -18.42
C GLU A 155 -1.48 2.71 -17.47
N PHE A 156 -1.72 2.93 -16.16
CA PHE A 156 -1.82 1.90 -15.15
C PHE A 156 -3.22 1.83 -14.56
N ASP A 157 -3.66 0.63 -14.19
CA ASP A 157 -4.86 0.49 -13.37
C ASP A 157 -4.59 1.08 -12.00
N CYS A 158 -5.54 1.87 -11.51
CA CYS A 158 -5.42 2.54 -10.24
C CYS A 158 -6.75 2.53 -9.49
N ILE A 159 -6.69 2.17 -8.22
CA ILE A 159 -7.75 2.41 -7.25
C ILE A 159 -7.26 3.50 -6.32
N TYR A 160 -8.01 4.56 -6.18
CA TYR A 160 -7.67 5.64 -5.26
C TYR A 160 -8.81 5.94 -4.30
N LEU A 161 -8.44 6.39 -3.11
CA LEU A 161 -9.37 6.78 -2.08
C LEU A 161 -9.75 8.24 -2.27
N ASP A 162 -11.04 8.56 -2.17
CA ASP A 162 -11.52 9.94 -2.12
C ASP A 162 -11.40 10.49 -0.68
N GLU A 163 -10.14 10.70 -0.23
CA GLU A 163 -9.86 11.24 1.11
C GLU A 163 -10.54 12.59 1.34
N TYR A 164 -10.71 13.38 0.27
CA TYR A 164 -11.36 14.69 0.38
C TYR A 164 -12.80 14.56 0.88
N SER A 165 -13.60 13.70 0.27
CA SER A 165 -14.97 13.49 0.71
C SER A 165 -15.05 12.92 2.12
N GLY A 166 -14.10 12.03 2.49
CA GLY A 166 -14.03 11.47 3.83
C GLY A 166 -13.76 12.55 4.90
N ILE A 167 -12.74 13.38 4.68
CA ILE A 167 -12.40 14.45 5.62
C ILE A 167 -13.50 15.49 5.70
N VAL A 168 -14.14 15.83 4.57
CA VAL A 168 -15.32 16.72 4.57
C VAL A 168 -16.43 16.14 5.44
N MET A 169 -16.77 14.86 5.30
CA MET A 169 -17.77 14.20 6.16
C MET A 169 -17.41 14.26 7.65
N GLY A 170 -16.15 14.01 7.99
CA GLY A 170 -15.68 14.07 9.37
C GLY A 170 -15.79 15.47 9.98
N ILE A 171 -15.34 16.49 9.26
CA ILE A 171 -15.43 17.90 9.73
C ILE A 171 -16.89 18.37 9.78
N GLN A 172 -17.70 18.00 8.81
CA GLN A 172 -19.14 18.31 8.79
C GLN A 172 -19.86 17.67 9.99
N HIS A 173 -19.49 16.44 10.36
CA HIS A 173 -20.02 15.79 11.56
C HIS A 173 -19.64 16.59 12.82
N LEU A 174 -18.40 17.01 12.98
CA LEU A 174 -17.97 17.83 14.13
C LEU A 174 -18.75 19.18 14.15
N GLN A 175 -18.90 19.83 13.01
CA GLN A 175 -19.69 21.05 12.90
C GLN A 175 -21.15 20.86 13.32
N GLN A 176 -21.80 19.78 12.85
CA GLN A 176 -23.19 19.45 13.20
C GLN A 176 -23.36 19.13 14.70
N ARG A 177 -22.31 18.66 15.36
CA ARG A 177 -22.25 18.43 16.81
C ARG A 177 -22.02 19.72 17.61
N GLY A 178 -21.77 20.84 16.91
CA GLY A 178 -21.59 22.16 17.53
C GLY A 178 -20.17 22.57 17.83
N TYR A 179 -19.17 21.77 17.43
CA TYR A 179 -17.75 22.12 17.60
C TYR A 179 -17.35 23.25 16.65
N THR A 180 -16.60 24.21 17.15
CA THR A 180 -16.26 25.44 16.39
C THR A 180 -14.77 25.67 16.25
N ARG A 181 -13.97 25.19 17.18
CA ARG A 181 -12.49 25.32 17.21
C ARG A 181 -11.85 23.97 16.90
N ILE A 182 -11.86 23.58 15.62
CA ILE A 182 -11.34 22.28 15.22
C ILE A 182 -9.86 22.37 14.92
N GLY A 183 -9.06 21.56 15.65
CA GLY A 183 -7.64 21.37 15.39
C GLY A 183 -7.36 20.20 14.45
N CYS A 184 -6.09 20.14 13.99
CA CYS A 184 -5.60 19.05 13.15
C CYS A 184 -4.19 18.66 13.58
N ILE A 185 -3.95 17.36 13.82
CA ILE A 185 -2.61 16.83 14.05
C ILE A 185 -2.20 15.84 12.97
N SER A 186 -0.93 15.91 12.56
CA SER A 186 -0.36 15.07 11.52
C SER A 186 1.14 14.87 11.69
N ASP A 187 1.68 13.90 10.97
CA ASP A 187 3.12 13.79 10.70
C ASP A 187 3.47 14.38 9.32
N LYS A 188 4.78 14.42 9.01
CA LYS A 188 5.27 14.94 7.73
C LYS A 188 4.85 14.09 6.54
N ILE A 189 4.67 12.78 6.72
CA ILE A 189 4.29 11.86 5.64
C ILE A 189 2.82 12.07 5.26
N SER A 190 1.95 12.24 6.28
CA SER A 190 0.52 12.43 6.10
C SER A 190 0.11 13.92 5.97
N ALA A 191 1.08 14.82 5.78
CA ALA A 191 0.84 16.28 5.74
C ALA A 191 -0.13 16.72 4.62
N SER A 192 -0.32 15.92 3.59
CA SER A 192 -1.32 16.17 2.56
C SER A 192 -2.75 16.24 3.11
N ARG A 193 -3.06 15.46 4.17
CA ARG A 193 -4.37 15.50 4.86
C ARG A 193 -4.64 16.84 5.53
N ILE A 194 -3.59 17.60 5.92
CA ILE A 194 -3.72 18.97 6.43
C ILE A 194 -4.25 19.90 5.34
N THR A 195 -3.75 19.76 4.11
CA THR A 195 -4.25 20.55 3.00
C THR A 195 -5.72 20.28 2.73
N ILE A 196 -6.11 18.99 2.76
CA ILE A 196 -7.52 18.57 2.61
C ILE A 196 -8.36 19.08 3.79
N PHE A 197 -7.86 18.97 5.02
CA PHE A 197 -8.53 19.52 6.21
C PHE A 197 -8.83 21.01 6.06
N LYS A 198 -7.82 21.81 5.66
CA LYS A 198 -8.01 23.25 5.43
C LYS A 198 -9.06 23.54 4.34
N GLN A 199 -9.06 22.76 3.27
CA GLN A 199 -10.06 22.87 2.20
C GLN A 199 -11.46 22.51 2.69
N ALA A 200 -11.60 21.45 3.49
CA ALA A 200 -12.85 21.02 4.10
C ALA A 200 -13.42 22.10 5.05
N MET A 201 -12.58 22.64 5.93
CA MET A 201 -12.97 23.74 6.83
C MET A 201 -13.48 24.95 6.04
N LYS A 202 -12.74 25.34 4.99
CA LYS A 202 -13.16 26.45 4.11
C LYS A 202 -14.48 26.17 3.40
N LEU A 203 -14.66 24.94 2.85
CA LEU A 203 -15.91 24.53 2.18
C LEU A 203 -17.12 24.66 3.12
N LEU A 204 -16.94 24.32 4.39
CA LEU A 204 -17.98 24.33 5.41
C LEU A 204 -18.15 25.72 6.09
N GLY A 205 -17.44 26.76 5.62
CA GLY A 205 -17.49 28.10 6.18
C GLY A 205 -16.89 28.22 7.58
N MET A 206 -16.02 27.29 7.97
CA MET A 206 -15.36 27.28 9.26
C MET A 206 -13.98 27.96 9.22
N THR A 207 -13.59 28.58 10.33
CA THR A 207 -12.28 29.24 10.43
C THR A 207 -11.18 28.21 10.71
N VAL A 208 -10.10 28.31 9.95
CA VAL A 208 -8.87 27.53 10.21
C VAL A 208 -7.96 28.38 11.10
N GLU A 209 -7.77 27.94 12.34
CA GLU A 209 -6.86 28.59 13.28
C GLU A 209 -5.44 27.96 13.13
N PRO A 210 -4.44 28.69 12.60
CA PRO A 210 -3.14 28.11 12.31
C PRO A 210 -2.44 27.47 13.51
N GLN A 211 -2.67 28.01 14.72
CA GLN A 211 -2.10 27.47 15.96
C GLN A 211 -2.65 26.10 16.33
N TYR A 212 -3.81 25.70 15.84
CA TYR A 212 -4.40 24.38 16.11
C TYR A 212 -3.94 23.31 15.11
N ILE A 213 -2.99 23.65 14.22
CA ILE A 213 -2.42 22.70 13.27
C ILE A 213 -1.02 22.31 13.72
N CYS A 214 -0.87 21.10 14.25
CA CYS A 214 0.41 20.61 14.75
C CYS A 214 0.94 19.48 13.88
N VAL A 215 2.16 19.65 13.36
CA VAL A 215 2.84 18.68 12.49
C VAL A 215 4.19 18.31 13.09
N GLY A 216 4.46 17.03 13.22
CA GLY A 216 5.73 16.54 13.77
C GLY A 216 6.47 15.59 12.84
N SER A 217 7.65 15.17 13.30
CA SER A 217 8.43 14.08 12.69
C SER A 217 8.04 12.72 13.22
N GLU A 218 7.56 12.70 14.47
CA GLU A 218 7.13 11.48 15.16
C GLU A 218 5.81 10.99 14.59
N ARG A 219 5.72 9.67 14.42
CA ARG A 219 4.57 8.99 13.83
C ARG A 219 3.83 8.16 14.90
N GLY A 220 2.67 7.64 14.48
CA GLY A 220 1.87 6.73 15.30
C GLY A 220 1.38 7.36 16.61
N GLU A 221 1.27 6.54 17.64
CA GLU A 221 0.78 6.95 18.95
C GLU A 221 1.68 8.02 19.60
N ASN A 222 3.00 7.86 19.52
CA ASN A 222 3.93 8.84 20.08
C ASN A 222 3.77 10.22 19.40
N GLY A 223 3.57 10.25 18.09
CA GLY A 223 3.31 11.49 17.34
C GLY A 223 2.02 12.17 17.81
N GLY A 224 0.95 11.41 17.95
CA GLY A 224 -0.32 11.90 18.46
C GLY A 224 -0.25 12.43 19.88
N TYR A 225 0.41 11.66 20.77
CA TYR A 225 0.65 12.06 22.15
C TYR A 225 1.38 13.41 22.26
N LEU A 226 2.50 13.56 21.56
CA LEU A 226 3.28 14.80 21.61
C LEU A 226 2.51 16.00 21.06
N ARG A 227 1.81 15.85 19.94
CA ARG A 227 1.01 16.94 19.33
C ARG A 227 -0.17 17.33 20.23
N MET A 228 -0.82 16.36 20.88
CA MET A 228 -1.88 16.67 21.84
C MET A 228 -1.35 17.46 23.03
N LYS A 229 -0.19 17.12 23.57
CA LYS A 229 0.43 17.90 24.67
C LYS A 229 0.72 19.34 24.26
N GLU A 230 1.13 19.59 23.02
CA GLU A 230 1.31 20.94 22.48
C GLU A 230 -0.02 21.71 22.47
N LEU A 231 -1.12 21.07 22.04
CA LEU A 231 -2.45 21.70 22.02
C LEU A 231 -2.99 21.95 23.43
N LEU A 232 -2.83 21.01 24.35
CA LEU A 232 -3.29 21.15 25.74
C LEU A 232 -2.53 22.24 26.53
N ALA A 233 -1.30 22.56 26.14
CA ALA A 233 -0.51 23.63 26.73
C ALA A 233 -0.98 25.05 26.31
N MET A 234 -1.90 25.16 25.33
CA MET A 234 -2.42 26.44 24.88
C MET A 234 -3.39 27.03 25.91
N LYS A 235 -3.45 28.36 25.96
CA LYS A 235 -4.42 29.07 26.85
C LYS A 235 -5.87 28.73 26.49
N THR A 236 -6.14 28.51 25.20
CA THR A 236 -7.45 28.13 24.70
C THR A 236 -7.23 27.00 23.67
N PRO A 237 -7.31 25.74 24.10
CA PRO A 237 -7.18 24.61 23.18
C PRO A 237 -8.38 24.46 22.24
N PRO A 238 -8.28 23.68 21.16
CA PRO A 238 -9.44 23.37 20.31
C PRO A 238 -10.50 22.59 21.11
N ASP A 239 -11.76 22.63 20.66
CA ASP A 239 -12.87 21.83 21.22
C ASP A 239 -13.08 20.51 20.48
N ALA A 240 -12.46 20.34 19.31
CA ALA A 240 -12.41 19.09 18.57
C ALA A 240 -11.08 18.94 17.84
N LEU A 241 -10.69 17.71 17.56
CA LEU A 241 -9.43 17.39 16.90
C LEU A 241 -9.64 16.36 15.80
N PHE A 242 -9.18 16.70 14.58
CA PHE A 242 -8.96 15.74 13.52
C PHE A 242 -7.54 15.22 13.57
N CYS A 243 -7.40 13.91 13.77
CA CYS A 243 -6.13 13.22 13.73
C CYS A 243 -5.92 12.61 12.33
N ALA A 244 -4.74 12.80 11.76
CA ALA A 244 -4.46 12.34 10.41
C ALA A 244 -4.70 10.83 10.21
N TYR A 245 -4.58 10.02 11.26
CA TYR A 245 -4.95 8.60 11.29
C TYR A 245 -5.17 8.12 12.73
N ASP A 246 -5.79 6.94 12.88
CA ASP A 246 -6.28 6.42 14.15
C ASP A 246 -5.17 6.20 15.20
N GLN A 247 -3.98 5.73 14.80
CA GLN A 247 -2.88 5.58 15.77
C GLN A 247 -2.47 6.92 16.40
N MET A 248 -2.55 8.04 15.63
CA MET A 248 -2.34 9.38 16.23
C MET A 248 -3.48 9.74 17.19
N ALA A 249 -4.73 9.39 16.84
CA ALA A 249 -5.87 9.62 17.72
C ALA A 249 -5.73 8.85 19.05
N VAL A 250 -5.23 7.61 19.01
CA VAL A 250 -4.93 6.83 20.25
C VAL A 250 -3.92 7.56 21.11
N GLY A 251 -2.83 8.04 20.54
CA GLY A 251 -1.82 8.82 21.28
C GLY A 251 -2.38 10.12 21.86
N ALA A 252 -3.25 10.80 21.10
CA ALA A 252 -3.93 12.00 21.54
C ALA A 252 -4.85 11.72 22.75
N LEU A 253 -5.65 10.66 22.68
CA LEU A 253 -6.51 10.20 23.80
C LEU A 253 -5.69 9.83 25.03
N HIS A 254 -4.53 9.21 24.86
CA HIS A 254 -3.62 8.90 25.95
C HIS A 254 -3.12 10.18 26.67
N ALA A 255 -2.70 11.19 25.89
CA ALA A 255 -2.28 12.47 26.46
C ALA A 255 -3.43 13.21 27.19
N MET A 256 -4.66 13.12 26.68
CA MET A 256 -5.86 13.64 27.36
C MET A 256 -6.07 12.93 28.71
N HIS A 257 -6.05 11.60 28.69
CA HIS A 257 -6.28 10.79 29.88
C HIS A 257 -5.27 11.10 31.01
N GLU A 258 -3.99 11.28 30.67
CA GLU A 258 -2.96 11.72 31.67
C GLU A 258 -3.25 13.08 32.34
N ASN A 259 -4.04 13.91 31.63
CA ASN A 259 -4.46 15.23 32.17
C ASN A 259 -5.89 15.19 32.75
N ASN A 260 -6.47 14.00 32.96
CA ASN A 260 -7.85 13.79 33.42
C ASN A 260 -8.88 14.45 32.49
N LEU A 261 -8.62 14.47 31.17
CA LEU A 261 -9.53 14.95 30.16
C LEU A 261 -10.11 13.77 29.38
N HIS A 262 -11.38 13.89 28.98
CA HIS A 262 -12.14 12.84 28.32
C HIS A 262 -12.69 13.31 26.97
N ALA A 263 -12.77 12.38 26.04
CA ALA A 263 -13.49 12.57 24.79
C ALA A 263 -14.87 11.90 24.89
N PRO A 264 -15.94 12.58 24.47
CA PRO A 264 -15.98 13.88 23.79
C PRO A 264 -16.13 15.10 24.70
N GLU A 265 -16.25 14.92 26.03
CA GLU A 265 -16.71 15.94 26.99
C GLU A 265 -15.80 17.17 27.02
N ASP A 266 -14.47 16.97 27.00
CA ASP A 266 -13.49 18.06 27.04
C ASP A 266 -13.00 18.42 25.63
N MET A 267 -12.85 17.44 24.75
CA MET A 267 -12.44 17.60 23.37
C MET A 267 -12.88 16.40 22.56
N ALA A 268 -13.62 16.63 21.47
CA ALA A 268 -13.98 15.56 20.52
C ALA A 268 -12.77 15.13 19.71
N ILE A 269 -12.65 13.81 19.46
CA ILE A 269 -11.55 13.24 18.67
C ILE A 269 -12.11 12.44 17.50
N ILE A 270 -11.61 12.72 16.31
CA ILE A 270 -11.89 11.94 15.10
C ILE A 270 -10.59 11.46 14.46
N GLY A 271 -10.54 10.18 14.10
CA GLY A 271 -9.42 9.54 13.42
C GLY A 271 -9.67 9.28 11.93
N PHE A 272 -8.80 8.49 11.35
CA PHE A 272 -8.88 8.03 9.97
C PHE A 272 -8.28 6.62 9.89
N ASP A 273 -8.82 5.72 9.07
CA ASP A 273 -8.45 4.35 8.71
C ASP A 273 -9.35 3.25 9.30
N ASN A 274 -10.03 3.46 10.44
CA ASN A 274 -10.85 2.46 11.16
C ASN A 274 -10.07 1.17 11.47
N ILE A 275 -8.85 1.31 11.97
CA ILE A 275 -8.00 0.17 12.38
C ILE A 275 -8.57 -0.56 13.60
N THR A 276 -8.05 -1.75 13.89
CA THR A 276 -8.59 -2.62 14.97
C THR A 276 -8.64 -1.92 16.34
N VAL A 277 -7.61 -1.15 16.69
CA VAL A 277 -7.55 -0.45 17.97
C VAL A 277 -8.69 0.57 18.14
N SER A 278 -9.16 1.19 17.06
CA SER A 278 -10.25 2.17 17.08
C SER A 278 -11.58 1.61 17.60
N LYS A 279 -11.76 0.29 17.44
CA LYS A 279 -12.94 -0.43 17.96
C LYS A 279 -12.78 -0.85 19.42
N ASN A 280 -11.54 -0.99 19.88
CA ASN A 280 -11.19 -1.55 21.19
C ASN A 280 -10.97 -0.48 22.28
N ILE A 281 -10.88 0.78 21.91
CA ILE A 281 -10.89 1.90 22.87
C ILE A 281 -12.26 1.93 23.55
N GLU A 282 -12.32 2.29 24.83
CA GLU A 282 -13.55 2.43 25.58
C GLU A 282 -14.55 3.35 24.84
N GLY A 283 -15.72 2.81 24.52
CA GLY A 283 -16.72 3.46 23.68
C GLY A 283 -16.39 3.58 22.20
N GLY A 284 -15.16 3.27 21.79
CA GLY A 284 -14.69 3.31 20.40
C GLY A 284 -14.36 4.71 19.88
N LEU A 285 -13.39 4.79 18.98
CA LEU A 285 -12.99 6.02 18.29
C LEU A 285 -13.86 6.28 17.06
N THR A 286 -14.45 7.46 16.96
CA THR A 286 -15.05 7.97 15.73
C THR A 286 -13.94 8.14 14.69
N THR A 287 -14.15 7.57 13.49
CA THR A 287 -13.09 7.52 12.47
C THR A 287 -13.66 7.47 11.07
N ILE A 288 -12.86 7.89 10.10
CA ILE A 288 -13.16 7.78 8.68
C ILE A 288 -12.59 6.44 8.20
N GLU A 289 -13.46 5.53 7.76
CA GLU A 289 -13.12 4.17 7.37
C GLU A 289 -12.69 4.09 5.91
N ASN A 290 -11.50 3.56 5.67
CA ASN A 290 -11.07 3.16 4.34
C ASN A 290 -11.74 1.84 3.94
N PRO A 291 -12.34 1.72 2.74
CA PRO A 291 -12.95 0.49 2.26
C PRO A 291 -11.88 -0.52 1.79
N CYS A 292 -11.00 -0.96 2.71
CA CYS A 292 -9.83 -1.80 2.40
C CYS A 292 -10.20 -3.13 1.72
N GLU A 293 -11.30 -3.76 2.15
CA GLU A 293 -11.78 -5.02 1.57
C GLU A 293 -12.20 -4.83 0.11
N ASP A 294 -12.98 -3.79 -0.17
CA ASP A 294 -13.42 -3.46 -1.52
C ASP A 294 -12.23 -3.07 -2.41
N MET A 295 -11.31 -2.24 -1.90
CA MET A 295 -10.08 -1.86 -2.61
C MET A 295 -9.31 -3.09 -3.08
N ILE A 296 -9.03 -4.02 -2.20
CA ILE A 296 -8.27 -5.24 -2.50
C ILE A 296 -9.06 -6.20 -3.38
N SER A 297 -10.34 -6.41 -3.10
CA SER A 297 -11.20 -7.29 -3.89
C SER A 297 -11.28 -6.85 -5.35
N ILE A 298 -11.48 -5.55 -5.59
CA ILE A 298 -11.51 -4.96 -6.93
C ILE A 298 -10.15 -5.07 -7.60
N ALA A 299 -9.05 -4.70 -6.89
CA ALA A 299 -7.69 -4.75 -7.41
C ALA A 299 -7.31 -6.15 -7.88
N VAL A 300 -7.53 -7.16 -7.05
CA VAL A 300 -7.20 -8.56 -7.38
C VAL A 300 -8.12 -9.10 -8.48
N SER A 301 -9.39 -8.68 -8.52
CA SER A 301 -10.31 -9.07 -9.59
C SER A 301 -9.89 -8.54 -10.95
N ILE A 302 -9.37 -7.32 -11.03
CA ILE A 302 -8.85 -6.73 -12.26
C ILE A 302 -7.57 -7.45 -12.68
N LEU A 303 -6.60 -7.63 -11.78
CA LEU A 303 -5.35 -8.33 -12.05
C LEU A 303 -5.58 -9.77 -12.56
N ALA A 304 -6.49 -10.50 -11.93
CA ALA A 304 -6.80 -11.89 -12.32
C ALA A 304 -7.53 -12.03 -13.67
N LYS A 305 -8.21 -10.98 -14.13
CA LYS A 305 -8.93 -10.96 -15.41
C LYS A 305 -8.09 -10.46 -16.58
N ARG A 306 -6.91 -9.93 -16.35
CA ARG A 306 -6.01 -9.49 -17.43
C ARG A 306 -5.49 -10.68 -18.18
N THR A 307 -6.19 -11.01 -19.25
CA THR A 307 -5.70 -11.85 -20.33
C THR A 307 -4.88 -10.99 -21.29
N LYS A 308 -4.06 -11.63 -22.15
CA LYS A 308 -3.12 -11.03 -23.11
C LYS A 308 -3.65 -9.87 -24.00
N ASN A 309 -4.95 -9.61 -24.01
CA ASN A 309 -5.55 -8.45 -24.68
C ASN A 309 -5.62 -7.28 -23.71
N ARG A 310 -4.69 -6.33 -23.83
CA ARG A 310 -4.69 -5.06 -23.09
C ARG A 310 -6.03 -4.35 -23.29
N ARG A 311 -6.83 -4.28 -22.21
CA ARG A 311 -7.94 -3.33 -22.10
C ARG A 311 -7.38 -1.98 -21.66
N SER A 312 -8.15 -0.93 -21.88
CA SER A 312 -7.84 0.40 -21.31
C SER A 312 -7.61 0.29 -19.80
N ALA A 313 -6.64 1.04 -19.29
CA ALA A 313 -6.43 1.14 -17.85
C ALA A 313 -7.66 1.74 -17.16
N GLN A 314 -7.95 1.26 -15.97
CA GLN A 314 -9.11 1.68 -15.18
C GLN A 314 -8.67 2.58 -14.03
N GLN A 315 -9.42 3.66 -13.81
CA GLN A 315 -9.24 4.57 -12.69
C GLN A 315 -10.51 4.50 -11.84
N ILE A 316 -10.41 3.97 -10.63
CA ILE A 316 -11.56 3.71 -9.76
C ILE A 316 -11.42 4.51 -8.48
N ALA A 317 -12.37 5.41 -8.22
CA ALA A 317 -12.47 6.14 -6.98
C ALA A 317 -13.32 5.34 -5.98
N LEU A 318 -12.83 5.15 -4.77
CA LEU A 318 -13.62 4.61 -3.66
C LEU A 318 -13.81 5.69 -2.60
N ARG A 319 -15.02 5.78 -2.07
CA ARG A 319 -15.37 6.73 -1.02
C ARG A 319 -15.22 6.07 0.33
N PRO A 320 -14.57 6.74 1.29
CA PRO A 320 -14.56 6.31 2.68
C PRO A 320 -15.93 6.52 3.33
N ASN A 321 -16.13 5.87 4.48
CA ASN A 321 -17.32 6.03 5.31
C ASN A 321 -16.94 6.70 6.64
N LEU A 322 -17.88 7.43 7.24
CA LEU A 322 -17.73 7.91 8.61
C LEU A 322 -18.35 6.90 9.59
N ILE A 323 -17.55 6.41 10.51
CA ILE A 323 -17.98 5.51 11.59
C ILE A 323 -18.03 6.31 12.88
N VAL A 324 -19.23 6.69 13.30
CA VAL A 324 -19.46 7.45 14.52
C VAL A 324 -19.46 6.53 15.73
N ARG A 325 -18.68 6.90 16.76
CA ARG A 325 -18.58 6.21 18.06
C ARG A 325 -18.58 7.24 19.18
N SER A 326 -18.05 6.86 20.36
CA SER A 326 -18.19 7.70 21.56
C SER A 326 -17.29 8.94 21.63
N THR A 327 -16.24 9.05 20.79
CA THR A 327 -15.29 10.17 20.90
C THR A 327 -15.75 11.48 20.23
N THR A 328 -17.00 11.52 19.68
CA THR A 328 -17.58 12.75 19.08
C THR A 328 -19.05 12.93 19.39
#